data_9d82d9364e619aec0d02c6a3edcb0178
#
_entry.id   9d82d9364e619aec0d02c6a3edcb0178
#
_cell.length_a   1.000
_cell.length_b   1.000
_cell.length_c   1.000
_cell.angle_alpha   90.00
_cell.angle_beta   90.00
_cell.angle_gamma   90.00
#
_symmetry.space_group_name_H-M   'P 1'
#
loop_
_entity.id
_entity.type
_entity.pdbx_description
1 polymer ?
#
loop_
_entity_poly.entity_id
_entity_poly.type
_entity_poly.pdbx_seq_one_letter_code
_entity_poly.pdbx_strand_id
1 'polypeptide(L)'
;MRQYLDLLDRILAEGVQKGDRTGTGTISIFGHQMRFNLAEGFPLLTTKKVHLKSIIYELLWFLQGNTNARWLQERGVRIWNEWADPETGDLGHIYGYQWRSWPDYNGGFIDQIQQAVDTIKNDPNCRRIIVSAWNVADLDNMNLPPCHAFFQFYVANGKLSLQLYQRSADTFLGVPFNIASYALLCMMMAQVCGLEPGEFIHTTGDTHIYTNHMEQIREQLSREPRPLPRMILNPEVKNIFDFKYEDFTLVDYDPWPAIKGVVSV
;
A
#
# COMPACT_ATOMS: atom_id res chain seq x y z
N MET A 1 -9.60 6.35 -11.87
CA MET A 1 -8.61 7.12 -11.04
C MET A 1 -9.06 8.54 -10.70
N ARG A 2 -10.32 8.87 -10.96
CA ARG A 2 -10.86 10.19 -10.61
C ARG A 2 -10.80 10.46 -9.10
N GLN A 3 -11.10 9.44 -8.30
CA GLN A 3 -11.06 9.50 -6.81
C GLN A 3 -9.75 10.07 -6.25
N TYR A 4 -8.62 9.74 -6.88
CA TYR A 4 -7.32 10.27 -6.46
C TYR A 4 -7.14 11.74 -6.85
N LEU A 5 -7.60 12.15 -8.04
CA LEU A 5 -7.54 13.56 -8.45
C LEU A 5 -8.48 14.43 -7.60
N ASP A 6 -9.68 13.92 -7.31
CA ASP A 6 -10.64 14.59 -6.43
C ASP A 6 -10.07 14.80 -5.01
N LEU A 7 -9.24 13.83 -4.52
CA LEU A 7 -8.50 14.01 -3.27
C LEU A 7 -7.49 15.17 -3.36
N LEU A 8 -6.70 15.25 -4.45
CA LEU A 8 -5.73 16.33 -4.63
C LEU A 8 -6.43 17.70 -4.69
N ASP A 9 -7.51 17.79 -5.47
CA ASP A 9 -8.32 19.01 -5.58
C ASP A 9 -8.87 19.42 -4.20
N ARG A 10 -9.37 18.45 -3.42
CA ARG A 10 -9.88 18.70 -2.08
C ARG A 10 -8.80 19.24 -1.13
N ILE A 11 -7.59 18.66 -1.16
CA ILE A 11 -6.49 19.15 -0.32
C ILE A 11 -6.10 20.58 -0.70
N LEU A 12 -6.06 20.89 -2.00
CA LEU A 12 -5.74 22.25 -2.45
C LEU A 12 -6.81 23.27 -2.05
N ALA A 13 -8.09 22.86 -2.01
CA ALA A 13 -9.22 23.74 -1.70
C ALA A 13 -9.46 23.92 -0.19
N GLU A 14 -9.32 22.85 0.60
CA GLU A 14 -9.74 22.80 2.00
C GLU A 14 -8.56 22.64 2.97
N GLY A 15 -7.36 22.30 2.46
CA GLY A 15 -6.22 21.92 3.28
C GLY A 15 -5.65 23.07 4.11
N VAL A 16 -5.17 22.72 5.29
CA VAL A 16 -4.51 23.64 6.22
C VAL A 16 -3.01 23.50 6.12
N GLN A 17 -2.30 24.61 6.08
CA GLN A 17 -0.83 24.61 6.07
C GLN A 17 -0.32 24.22 7.47
N LYS A 18 0.59 23.24 7.51
CA LYS A 18 1.20 22.72 8.75
C LYS A 18 2.71 22.53 8.57
N GLY A 19 3.45 22.69 9.66
CA GLY A 19 4.80 22.15 9.77
C GLY A 19 4.76 20.63 9.92
N ASP A 20 5.88 19.98 9.62
CA ASP A 20 6.07 18.56 9.77
C ASP A 20 7.48 18.23 10.28
N ARG A 21 7.72 16.96 10.62
CA ARG A 21 9.00 16.47 11.15
C ARG A 21 10.18 16.74 10.21
N THR A 22 9.95 16.71 8.90
CA THR A 22 11.01 16.89 7.88
C THR A 22 11.39 18.35 7.68
N GLY A 23 10.61 19.31 8.21
CA GLY A 23 10.79 20.73 8.01
C GLY A 23 10.37 21.23 6.62
N THR A 24 9.87 20.38 5.74
CA THR A 24 9.41 20.74 4.39
C THR A 24 8.13 21.57 4.43
N GLY A 25 7.23 21.24 5.36
CA GLY A 25 5.88 21.79 5.43
C GLY A 25 4.89 21.07 4.52
N THR A 26 3.62 21.06 4.93
CA THR A 26 2.54 20.36 4.23
C THR A 26 1.29 21.23 4.13
N ILE A 27 0.45 20.91 3.13
CA ILE A 27 -0.96 21.31 3.11
C ILE A 27 -1.74 20.02 3.34
N SER A 28 -2.59 19.96 4.37
CA SER A 28 -3.24 18.72 4.78
C SER A 28 -4.70 18.88 5.14
N ILE A 29 -5.45 17.78 4.95
CA ILE A 29 -6.78 17.55 5.50
C ILE A 29 -6.73 16.36 6.47
N PHE A 30 -7.70 16.27 7.38
CA PHE A 30 -7.81 15.11 8.27
C PHE A 30 -9.04 14.28 7.93
N GLY A 31 -8.79 13.05 7.49
CA GLY A 31 -9.83 12.09 7.12
C GLY A 31 -10.32 12.20 5.67
N HIS A 32 -10.05 11.14 4.89
CA HIS A 32 -10.59 10.97 3.55
C HIS A 32 -10.75 9.47 3.23
N GLN A 33 -11.68 9.15 2.34
CA GLN A 33 -11.88 7.78 1.87
C GLN A 33 -12.04 7.75 0.35
N MET A 34 -11.28 6.87 -0.31
CA MET A 34 -11.41 6.54 -1.72
C MET A 34 -11.86 5.09 -1.88
N ARG A 35 -12.64 4.79 -2.92
CA ARG A 35 -13.09 3.44 -3.27
C ARG A 35 -12.70 3.11 -4.69
N PHE A 36 -12.17 1.91 -4.89
CA PHE A 36 -11.74 1.39 -6.18
C PHE A 36 -12.39 0.03 -6.40
N ASN A 37 -13.31 -0.05 -7.37
CA ASN A 37 -13.90 -1.31 -7.79
C ASN A 37 -12.89 -2.06 -8.66
N LEU A 38 -12.39 -3.20 -8.16
CA LEU A 38 -11.35 -3.96 -8.86
C LEU A 38 -11.85 -4.69 -10.11
N ALA A 39 -13.17 -4.77 -10.31
CA ALA A 39 -13.75 -5.27 -11.55
C ALA A 39 -13.62 -4.27 -12.72
N GLU A 40 -13.44 -2.97 -12.43
CA GLU A 40 -13.25 -1.92 -13.44
C GLU A 40 -11.81 -1.81 -13.97
N GLY A 41 -10.87 -2.48 -13.33
CA GLY A 41 -9.46 -2.48 -13.66
C GLY A 41 -8.55 -2.36 -12.44
N PHE A 42 -7.25 -2.49 -12.66
CA PHE A 42 -6.24 -2.36 -11.62
C PHE A 42 -5.97 -0.87 -11.35
N PRO A 43 -6.12 -0.37 -10.11
CA PRO A 43 -6.01 1.06 -9.81
C PRO A 43 -4.55 1.55 -9.76
N LEU A 44 -3.82 1.39 -10.86
CA LEU A 44 -2.51 1.99 -11.07
C LEU A 44 -2.68 3.33 -11.79
N LEU A 45 -2.15 4.39 -11.20
CA LEU A 45 -2.32 5.76 -11.73
C LEU A 45 -1.90 5.87 -13.19
N THR A 46 -2.71 6.57 -13.98
CA THR A 46 -2.44 6.85 -15.40
C THR A 46 -2.06 8.32 -15.65
N THR A 47 -2.31 9.22 -14.72
CA THR A 47 -1.91 10.63 -14.80
C THR A 47 -0.42 10.87 -14.57
N LYS A 48 0.27 9.90 -14.04
CA LYS A 48 1.74 9.77 -14.09
C LYS A 48 2.13 8.29 -14.09
N LYS A 49 3.25 7.96 -14.71
CA LYS A 49 3.79 6.59 -14.67
C LYS A 49 4.27 6.26 -13.25
N VAL A 50 3.78 5.14 -12.73
CA VAL A 50 4.16 4.58 -11.42
C VAL A 50 5.06 3.36 -11.63
N HIS A 51 6.07 3.18 -10.78
CA HIS A 51 7.05 2.10 -10.91
C HIS A 51 6.53 0.80 -10.28
N LEU A 52 5.72 0.05 -11.03
CA LEU A 52 5.06 -1.18 -10.57
C LEU A 52 6.03 -2.23 -10.03
N LYS A 53 7.24 -2.34 -10.61
CA LYS A 53 8.26 -3.29 -10.13
C LYS A 53 8.57 -3.09 -8.63
N SER A 54 8.71 -1.85 -8.19
CA SER A 54 8.95 -1.57 -6.77
C SER A 54 7.76 -1.96 -5.89
N ILE A 55 6.54 -1.73 -6.37
CA ILE A 55 5.31 -2.08 -5.63
C ILE A 55 5.20 -3.59 -5.43
N ILE A 56 5.42 -4.37 -6.50
CA ILE A 56 5.34 -5.84 -6.41
C ILE A 56 6.42 -6.38 -5.47
N TYR A 57 7.68 -5.96 -5.62
CA TYR A 57 8.75 -6.46 -4.75
C TYR A 57 8.59 -6.05 -3.30
N GLU A 58 8.11 -4.83 -3.02
CA GLU A 58 7.79 -4.40 -1.66
C GLU A 58 6.71 -5.27 -1.02
N LEU A 59 5.60 -5.53 -1.74
CA LEU A 59 4.53 -6.38 -1.23
C LEU A 59 5.00 -7.82 -0.97
N LEU A 60 5.77 -8.40 -1.89
CA LEU A 60 6.36 -9.73 -1.72
C LEU A 60 7.32 -9.76 -0.53
N TRP A 61 8.08 -8.71 -0.32
CA TRP A 61 9.01 -8.55 0.80
C TRP A 61 8.27 -8.49 2.14
N PHE A 62 7.16 -7.76 2.24
CA PHE A 62 6.29 -7.77 3.42
C PHE A 62 5.70 -9.16 3.68
N LEU A 63 5.19 -9.83 2.65
CA LEU A 63 4.61 -11.17 2.76
C LEU A 63 5.63 -12.24 3.17
N GLN A 64 6.91 -12.05 2.91
CA GLN A 64 7.98 -12.90 3.40
C GLN A 64 8.36 -12.63 4.87
N GLY A 65 7.77 -11.63 5.52
CA GLY A 65 8.16 -11.20 6.86
C GLY A 65 9.55 -10.55 6.91
N ASN A 66 10.10 -10.19 5.76
CA ASN A 66 11.44 -9.62 5.66
C ASN A 66 11.42 -8.11 5.98
N THR A 67 12.46 -7.63 6.65
CA THR A 67 12.63 -6.22 7.04
C THR A 67 13.98 -5.64 6.63
N ASN A 68 14.79 -6.40 5.87
CA ASN A 68 16.09 -5.94 5.42
C ASN A 68 16.03 -5.39 3.99
N ALA A 69 16.39 -4.13 3.82
CA ALA A 69 16.33 -3.41 2.54
C ALA A 69 17.29 -3.97 1.49
N ARG A 70 18.34 -4.71 1.86
CA ARG A 70 19.27 -5.32 0.89
C ARG A 70 18.57 -6.27 -0.06
N TRP A 71 17.57 -7.01 0.44
CA TRP A 71 16.77 -7.89 -0.41
C TRP A 71 16.06 -7.11 -1.55
N LEU A 72 15.58 -5.91 -1.27
CA LEU A 72 15.00 -5.00 -2.26
C LEU A 72 16.05 -4.42 -3.19
N GLN A 73 17.19 -4.00 -2.65
CA GLN A 73 18.31 -3.40 -3.40
C GLN A 73 18.88 -4.37 -4.44
N GLU A 74 19.03 -5.66 -4.10
CA GLU A 74 19.46 -6.72 -5.01
C GLU A 74 18.52 -6.88 -6.22
N ARG A 75 17.27 -6.46 -6.09
CA ARG A 75 16.24 -6.48 -7.14
C ARG A 75 16.07 -5.12 -7.84
N GLY A 76 16.96 -4.16 -7.53
CA GLY A 76 16.96 -2.81 -8.09
C GLY A 76 15.88 -1.90 -7.52
N VAL A 77 15.32 -2.23 -6.35
CA VAL A 77 14.33 -1.44 -5.63
C VAL A 77 15.00 -0.70 -4.48
N ARG A 78 14.83 0.63 -4.42
CA ARG A 78 15.57 1.51 -3.48
C ARG A 78 14.67 2.39 -2.63
N ILE A 79 13.36 2.12 -2.62
CA ILE A 79 12.36 2.98 -1.96
C ILE A 79 12.44 2.99 -0.43
N TRP A 80 13.29 2.17 0.17
CA TRP A 80 13.50 2.07 1.61
C TRP A 80 14.91 2.50 2.06
N ASN A 81 15.77 2.94 1.12
CA ASN A 81 17.17 3.23 1.42
C ASN A 81 17.37 4.33 2.46
N GLU A 82 16.48 5.35 2.45
CA GLU A 82 16.59 6.52 3.33
C GLU A 82 16.36 6.17 4.80
N TRP A 83 15.69 5.06 5.09
CA TRP A 83 15.36 4.63 6.47
C TRP A 83 16.14 3.41 6.92
N ALA A 84 16.78 2.69 5.99
CA ALA A 84 17.56 1.50 6.30
C ALA A 84 18.88 1.87 7.01
N ASP A 85 19.27 1.05 7.96
CA ASP A 85 20.61 1.14 8.53
C ASP A 85 21.65 1.01 7.40
N PRO A 86 22.60 1.95 7.27
CA PRO A 86 23.51 1.98 6.12
C PRO A 86 24.50 0.82 6.11
N GLU A 87 24.83 0.25 7.26
CA GLU A 87 25.79 -0.86 7.38
C GLU A 87 25.13 -2.22 7.23
N THR A 88 23.96 -2.41 7.81
CA THR A 88 23.26 -3.71 7.85
C THR A 88 22.12 -3.82 6.86
N GLY A 89 21.52 -2.70 6.46
CA GLY A 89 20.29 -2.65 5.65
C GLY A 89 19.02 -2.94 6.46
N ASP A 90 19.12 -3.07 7.78
CA ASP A 90 17.99 -3.38 8.64
C ASP A 90 17.05 -2.18 8.82
N LEU A 91 15.76 -2.46 8.94
CA LEU A 91 14.69 -1.47 9.17
C LEU A 91 13.95 -1.70 10.49
N GLY A 92 14.38 -2.70 11.26
CA GLY A 92 13.70 -3.09 12.50
C GLY A 92 12.38 -3.82 12.25
N HIS A 93 11.51 -3.81 13.25
CA HIS A 93 10.28 -4.61 13.27
C HIS A 93 9.12 -4.01 12.46
N ILE A 94 9.40 -3.50 11.25
CA ILE A 94 8.40 -2.87 10.38
C ILE A 94 7.43 -3.89 9.75
N TYR A 95 6.52 -3.44 8.95
CA TYR A 95 5.41 -4.14 8.27
C TYR A 95 5.50 -5.67 8.16
N GLY A 96 6.52 -6.20 7.49
CA GLY A 96 6.67 -7.64 7.26
C GLY A 96 6.81 -8.43 8.56
N TYR A 97 7.58 -7.91 9.52
CA TYR A 97 7.71 -8.52 10.84
C TYR A 97 6.36 -8.55 11.57
N GLN A 98 5.66 -7.41 11.64
CA GLN A 98 4.38 -7.34 12.33
C GLN A 98 3.31 -8.22 11.67
N TRP A 99 3.29 -8.31 10.34
CA TRP A 99 2.32 -9.13 9.61
C TRP A 99 2.53 -10.64 9.83
N ARG A 100 3.79 -11.07 9.93
CA ARG A 100 4.17 -12.48 9.88
C ARG A 100 4.71 -13.04 11.20
N SER A 101 5.14 -12.17 12.11
CA SER A 101 5.83 -12.55 13.35
C SER A 101 5.43 -11.64 14.50
N TRP A 102 4.13 -11.34 14.65
CA TRP A 102 3.64 -10.56 15.78
C TRP A 102 3.90 -11.31 17.09
N PRO A 103 4.63 -10.72 18.07
CA PRO A 103 4.92 -11.40 19.33
C PRO A 103 3.64 -11.74 20.10
N ASP A 104 3.54 -12.96 20.61
CA ASP A 104 2.46 -13.36 21.51
C ASP A 104 2.91 -13.34 22.99
N TYR A 105 1.97 -13.44 23.93
CA TYR A 105 2.25 -13.42 25.37
C TYR A 105 2.92 -14.70 25.89
N ASN A 106 3.01 -15.77 25.08
CA ASN A 106 3.58 -17.05 25.42
C ASN A 106 5.02 -17.22 24.89
N GLY A 107 5.61 -16.15 24.33
CA GLY A 107 6.94 -16.16 23.73
C GLY A 107 7.01 -16.78 22.33
N GLY A 108 5.84 -16.96 21.67
CA GLY A 108 5.71 -17.36 20.28
C GLY A 108 5.40 -16.16 19.37
N PHE A 109 4.96 -16.48 18.16
CA PHE A 109 4.59 -15.50 17.15
C PHE A 109 3.26 -15.81 16.49
N ILE A 110 2.54 -14.76 16.10
CA ILE A 110 1.30 -14.83 15.35
C ILE A 110 1.56 -14.41 13.91
N ASP A 111 1.25 -15.29 12.95
CA ASP A 111 1.21 -14.96 11.54
C ASP A 111 -0.18 -14.43 11.17
N GLN A 112 -0.33 -13.11 11.16
CA GLN A 112 -1.61 -12.46 10.90
C GLN A 112 -2.11 -12.69 9.46
N ILE A 113 -1.19 -12.82 8.49
CA ILE A 113 -1.57 -13.08 7.08
C ILE A 113 -2.11 -14.49 6.95
N GLN A 114 -1.46 -15.49 7.55
CA GLN A 114 -1.97 -16.86 7.55
C GLN A 114 -3.32 -16.95 8.26
N GLN A 115 -3.47 -16.31 9.44
CA GLN A 115 -4.76 -16.25 10.13
C GLN A 115 -5.85 -15.60 9.28
N ALA A 116 -5.54 -14.55 8.51
CA ALA A 116 -6.51 -13.91 7.62
C ALA A 116 -6.94 -14.88 6.51
N VAL A 117 -6.00 -15.59 5.86
CA VAL A 117 -6.30 -16.61 4.84
C VAL A 117 -7.21 -17.70 5.41
N ASP A 118 -6.84 -18.26 6.58
CA ASP A 118 -7.59 -19.33 7.22
C ASP A 118 -9.00 -18.86 7.62
N THR A 119 -9.12 -17.67 8.15
CA THR A 119 -10.42 -17.11 8.53
C THR A 119 -11.31 -16.85 7.32
N ILE A 120 -10.79 -16.27 6.24
CA ILE A 120 -11.56 -16.05 4.99
C ILE A 120 -12.09 -17.36 4.43
N LYS A 121 -11.30 -18.44 4.48
CA LYS A 121 -11.69 -19.75 3.96
C LYS A 121 -12.71 -20.46 4.85
N ASN A 122 -12.56 -20.38 6.18
CA ASN A 122 -13.32 -21.19 7.13
C ASN A 122 -14.53 -20.47 7.74
N ASP A 123 -14.45 -19.13 7.88
CA ASP A 123 -15.50 -18.26 8.41
C ASP A 123 -15.54 -16.92 7.66
N PRO A 124 -16.00 -16.90 6.40
CA PRO A 124 -16.02 -15.68 5.57
C PRO A 124 -16.92 -14.57 6.12
N ASN A 125 -17.82 -14.89 7.06
CA ASN A 125 -18.68 -13.90 7.72
C ASN A 125 -18.03 -13.26 8.96
N CYS A 126 -16.81 -13.63 9.29
CA CYS A 126 -16.07 -13.08 10.42
C CYS A 126 -15.81 -11.58 10.22
N ARG A 127 -16.07 -10.79 11.27
CA ARG A 127 -15.84 -9.33 11.29
C ARG A 127 -14.49 -8.95 11.90
N ARG A 128 -13.62 -9.93 12.19
CA ARG A 128 -12.33 -9.78 12.86
C ARG A 128 -11.14 -10.13 11.96
N ILE A 129 -11.32 -10.08 10.64
CA ILE A 129 -10.25 -10.37 9.68
C ILE A 129 -9.42 -9.10 9.52
N ILE A 130 -8.56 -8.84 10.49
CA ILE A 130 -7.74 -7.62 10.58
C ILE A 130 -6.27 -8.02 10.62
N VAL A 131 -5.43 -7.26 9.92
CA VAL A 131 -3.97 -7.34 9.98
C VAL A 131 -3.46 -5.97 10.41
N SER A 132 -2.73 -5.92 11.53
CA SER A 132 -2.18 -4.68 12.09
C SER A 132 -0.66 -4.66 11.96
N ALA A 133 -0.12 -3.54 11.49
CA ALA A 133 1.30 -3.23 11.59
C ALA A 133 1.59 -2.28 12.75
N TRP A 134 0.57 -1.64 13.33
CA TRP A 134 0.70 -0.71 14.44
C TRP A 134 0.75 -1.47 15.77
N ASN A 135 1.97 -1.78 16.22
CA ASN A 135 2.25 -2.41 17.52
C ASN A 135 2.84 -1.37 18.46
N VAL A 136 2.02 -0.87 19.38
CA VAL A 136 2.40 0.22 20.29
C VAL A 136 3.64 -0.14 21.13
N ALA A 137 3.77 -1.40 21.52
CA ALA A 137 4.89 -1.86 22.35
C ALA A 137 6.21 -1.99 21.55
N ASP A 138 6.16 -1.92 20.24
CA ASP A 138 7.29 -2.22 19.36
C ASP A 138 7.70 -1.02 18.45
N LEU A 139 7.05 0.13 18.62
CA LEU A 139 7.30 1.32 17.78
C LEU A 139 8.75 1.80 17.84
N ASP A 140 9.39 1.71 19.02
CA ASP A 140 10.78 2.14 19.21
C ASP A 140 11.80 1.19 18.52
N ASN A 141 11.36 0.00 18.10
CA ASN A 141 12.16 -0.97 17.35
C ASN A 141 11.96 -0.84 15.83
N MET A 142 11.32 0.23 15.36
CA MET A 142 11.04 0.50 13.95
C MET A 142 11.77 1.76 13.49
N ASN A 143 12.59 1.66 12.45
CA ASN A 143 13.24 2.85 11.87
C ASN A 143 12.23 3.82 11.24
N LEU A 144 11.06 3.31 10.84
CA LEU A 144 9.93 4.11 10.38
C LEU A 144 8.61 3.51 10.89
N PRO A 145 7.91 4.16 11.84
CA PRO A 145 6.58 3.72 12.29
C PRO A 145 5.58 3.61 11.13
N PRO A 146 4.75 2.55 11.07
CA PRO A 146 3.91 2.25 9.93
C PRO A 146 2.92 3.37 9.58
N CYS A 147 2.96 3.87 8.35
CA CYS A 147 1.98 4.82 7.82
C CYS A 147 0.66 4.11 7.51
N HIS A 148 0.68 3.01 6.77
CA HIS A 148 -0.47 2.13 6.57
C HIS A 148 -0.56 1.17 7.78
N ALA A 149 -1.37 1.61 8.77
CA ALA A 149 -1.32 1.08 10.12
C ALA A 149 -2.01 -0.27 10.28
N PHE A 150 -3.17 -0.46 9.65
CA PHE A 150 -3.89 -1.74 9.61
C PHE A 150 -4.85 -1.82 8.44
N PHE A 151 -5.26 -3.03 8.12
CA PHE A 151 -6.28 -3.28 7.09
C PHE A 151 -7.21 -4.42 7.51
N GLN A 152 -8.41 -4.41 6.93
CA GLN A 152 -9.48 -5.36 7.21
C GLN A 152 -10.01 -5.94 5.91
N PHE A 153 -10.30 -7.24 5.92
CA PHE A 153 -10.99 -7.92 4.84
C PHE A 153 -12.48 -8.08 5.11
N TYR A 154 -13.26 -8.08 4.04
CA TYR A 154 -14.70 -8.29 4.05
C TYR A 154 -15.11 -9.16 2.88
N VAL A 155 -15.90 -10.20 3.17
CA VAL A 155 -16.44 -11.12 2.14
C VAL A 155 -17.93 -10.91 2.00
N ALA A 156 -18.40 -10.69 0.77
CA ALA A 156 -19.82 -10.63 0.45
C ALA A 156 -20.05 -11.02 -1.02
N ASN A 157 -21.13 -11.76 -1.28
CA ASN A 157 -21.54 -12.14 -2.63
C ASN A 157 -20.41 -12.81 -3.45
N GLY A 158 -19.59 -13.65 -2.81
CA GLY A 158 -18.45 -14.33 -3.46
C GLY A 158 -17.26 -13.45 -3.76
N LYS A 159 -17.24 -12.20 -3.25
CA LYS A 159 -16.18 -11.22 -3.47
C LYS A 159 -15.47 -10.88 -2.19
N LEU A 160 -14.14 -10.67 -2.29
CA LEU A 160 -13.29 -10.18 -1.22
C LEU A 160 -12.98 -8.70 -1.43
N SER A 161 -13.27 -7.88 -0.42
CA SER A 161 -12.87 -6.47 -0.37
C SER A 161 -11.86 -6.25 0.74
N LEU A 162 -11.03 -5.21 0.58
CA LEU A 162 -10.02 -4.82 1.55
C LEU A 162 -10.16 -3.33 1.87
N GLN A 163 -10.22 -2.98 3.16
CA GLN A 163 -10.14 -1.59 3.62
C GLN A 163 -8.84 -1.35 4.37
N LEU A 164 -8.04 -0.37 3.89
CA LEU A 164 -6.82 0.10 4.54
C LEU A 164 -7.12 1.37 5.37
N TYR A 165 -6.58 1.45 6.59
CA TYR A 165 -6.39 2.72 7.29
C TYR A 165 -4.91 3.14 7.24
N GLN A 166 -4.66 4.28 6.60
CA GLN A 166 -3.35 4.92 6.51
C GLN A 166 -3.35 6.19 7.34
N ARG A 167 -2.60 6.19 8.47
CA ARG A 167 -2.57 7.32 9.43
C ARG A 167 -1.92 8.59 8.88
N SER A 168 -0.96 8.42 7.96
CA SER A 168 -0.18 9.50 7.34
C SER A 168 -0.01 9.19 5.85
N ALA A 169 -0.47 10.08 4.99
CA ALA A 169 -0.62 9.84 3.56
C ALA A 169 0.00 10.98 2.73
N ASP A 170 1.28 10.79 2.33
CA ASP A 170 1.90 11.60 1.27
C ASP A 170 1.19 11.31 -0.05
N THR A 171 0.38 12.25 -0.50
CA THR A 171 -0.48 12.03 -1.66
C THR A 171 0.28 12.00 -2.98
N PHE A 172 1.47 12.60 -3.07
CA PHE A 172 2.20 12.64 -4.32
C PHE A 172 3.07 11.40 -4.55
N LEU A 173 3.89 10.98 -3.58
CA LEU A 173 4.79 9.84 -3.72
C LEU A 173 4.20 8.55 -3.16
N GLY A 174 3.69 8.58 -1.92
CA GLY A 174 3.29 7.38 -1.20
C GLY A 174 1.93 6.82 -1.62
N VAL A 175 0.88 7.63 -1.63
CA VAL A 175 -0.51 7.18 -1.89
C VAL A 175 -0.65 6.41 -3.21
N PRO A 176 -0.05 6.81 -4.35
CA PRO A 176 -0.11 6.02 -5.58
C PRO A 176 0.44 4.61 -5.46
N PHE A 177 1.52 4.43 -4.70
CA PHE A 177 2.10 3.12 -4.39
C PHE A 177 1.18 2.31 -3.49
N ASN A 178 0.65 2.93 -2.43
CA ASN A 178 -0.21 2.24 -1.47
C ASN A 178 -1.54 1.78 -2.11
N ILE A 179 -2.15 2.59 -2.98
CA ILE A 179 -3.35 2.19 -3.73
C ILE A 179 -3.09 0.91 -4.52
N ALA A 180 -2.04 0.88 -5.32
CA ALA A 180 -1.71 -0.26 -6.16
C ALA A 180 -1.29 -1.49 -5.33
N SER A 181 -0.49 -1.30 -4.27
CA SER A 181 -0.01 -2.37 -3.41
C SER A 181 -1.16 -3.10 -2.70
N TYR A 182 -2.09 -2.35 -2.08
CA TYR A 182 -3.20 -2.98 -1.35
C TYR A 182 -4.31 -3.50 -2.26
N ALA A 183 -4.52 -2.89 -3.43
CA ALA A 183 -5.36 -3.47 -4.47
C ALA A 183 -4.80 -4.81 -4.96
N LEU A 184 -3.48 -4.90 -5.15
CA LEU A 184 -2.80 -6.13 -5.53
C LEU A 184 -2.91 -7.19 -4.42
N LEU A 185 -2.69 -6.83 -3.16
CA LEU A 185 -2.88 -7.72 -2.02
C LEU A 185 -4.32 -8.26 -1.96
N CYS A 186 -5.32 -7.42 -2.19
CA CYS A 186 -6.72 -7.82 -2.25
C CYS A 186 -6.96 -8.88 -3.35
N MET A 187 -6.42 -8.67 -4.55
CA MET A 187 -6.52 -9.61 -5.66
C MET A 187 -5.83 -10.95 -5.34
N MET A 188 -4.61 -10.92 -4.79
CA MET A 188 -3.86 -12.12 -4.39
C MET A 188 -4.62 -12.92 -3.33
N MET A 189 -5.13 -12.25 -2.29
CA MET A 189 -5.91 -12.88 -1.22
C MET A 189 -7.22 -13.48 -1.75
N ALA A 190 -7.92 -12.77 -2.64
CA ALA A 190 -9.13 -13.28 -3.29
C ALA A 190 -8.83 -14.58 -4.04
N GLN A 191 -7.78 -14.60 -4.89
CA GLN A 191 -7.40 -15.78 -5.66
C GLN A 191 -7.10 -17.00 -4.76
N VAL A 192 -6.25 -16.85 -3.75
CA VAL A 192 -5.86 -17.98 -2.90
C VAL A 192 -6.99 -18.46 -1.97
N CYS A 193 -8.00 -17.63 -1.77
CA CYS A 193 -9.21 -17.99 -1.01
C CYS A 193 -10.39 -18.44 -1.91
N GLY A 194 -10.22 -18.50 -3.23
CA GLY A 194 -11.26 -18.93 -4.17
C GLY A 194 -12.42 -17.92 -4.31
N LEU A 195 -12.13 -16.62 -4.15
CA LEU A 195 -13.09 -15.52 -4.25
C LEU A 195 -12.74 -14.60 -5.43
N GLU A 196 -13.73 -13.83 -5.89
CA GLU A 196 -13.51 -12.74 -6.84
C GLU A 196 -13.00 -11.49 -6.10
N PRO A 197 -12.13 -10.66 -6.72
CA PRO A 197 -11.81 -9.34 -6.18
C PRO A 197 -13.03 -8.43 -6.14
N GLY A 198 -13.26 -7.78 -4.99
CA GLY A 198 -14.33 -6.81 -4.79
C GLY A 198 -13.82 -5.36 -4.92
N GLU A 199 -13.82 -4.62 -3.79
CA GLU A 199 -13.33 -3.25 -3.73
C GLU A 199 -12.05 -3.15 -2.89
N PHE A 200 -11.15 -2.25 -3.29
CA PHE A 200 -10.16 -1.68 -2.40
C PHE A 200 -10.67 -0.34 -1.86
N ILE A 201 -10.71 -0.19 -0.54
CA ILE A 201 -11.16 1.01 0.15
C ILE A 201 -9.96 1.60 0.89
N HIS A 202 -9.58 2.83 0.54
CA HIS A 202 -8.46 3.52 1.14
C HIS A 202 -8.94 4.64 2.04
N THR A 203 -8.83 4.44 3.35
CA THR A 203 -9.16 5.44 4.36
C THR A 203 -7.87 6.04 4.89
N THR A 204 -7.76 7.37 4.86
CA THR A 204 -6.57 8.11 5.29
C THR A 204 -6.86 9.01 6.48
N GLY A 205 -5.88 9.18 7.37
CA GLY A 205 -5.88 10.10 8.49
C GLY A 205 -5.34 11.48 8.08
N ASP A 206 -4.10 11.82 8.48
CA ASP A 206 -3.41 13.03 8.01
C ASP A 206 -3.03 12.83 6.54
N THR A 207 -3.73 13.53 5.66
CA THR A 207 -3.63 13.38 4.21
C THR A 207 -3.09 14.67 3.63
N HIS A 208 -1.88 14.64 3.07
CA HIS A 208 -1.14 15.85 2.80
C HIS A 208 -0.40 15.86 1.45
N ILE A 209 -0.16 17.08 0.99
CA ILE A 209 0.76 17.41 -0.09
C ILE A 209 1.94 18.13 0.57
N TYR A 210 3.17 17.64 0.37
CA TYR A 210 4.36 18.39 0.75
C TYR A 210 4.50 19.67 -0.09
N THR A 211 4.92 20.77 0.52
CA THR A 211 4.99 22.08 -0.17
C THR A 211 5.97 22.08 -1.35
N ASN A 212 7.00 21.24 -1.32
CA ASN A 212 7.95 21.04 -2.42
C ASN A 212 7.39 20.22 -3.60
N HIS A 213 6.14 19.71 -3.51
CA HIS A 213 5.47 18.97 -4.59
C HIS A 213 4.34 19.75 -5.27
N MET A 214 4.16 21.03 -4.96
CA MET A 214 3.02 21.82 -5.44
C MET A 214 2.99 21.97 -6.97
N GLU A 215 4.14 22.11 -7.62
CA GLU A 215 4.22 22.17 -9.09
C GLU A 215 3.87 20.83 -9.73
N GLN A 216 4.38 19.75 -9.16
CA GLN A 216 4.11 18.38 -9.61
C GLN A 216 2.63 18.03 -9.49
N ILE A 217 1.97 18.46 -8.42
CA ILE A 217 0.53 18.27 -8.22
C ILE A 217 -0.27 19.04 -9.27
N ARG A 218 0.09 20.30 -9.56
CA ARG A 218 -0.58 21.08 -10.62
C ARG A 218 -0.41 20.43 -11.99
N GLU A 219 0.81 19.97 -12.31
CA GLU A 219 1.06 19.21 -13.53
C GLU A 219 0.20 17.95 -13.60
N GLN A 220 0.12 17.17 -12.53
CA GLN A 220 -0.67 15.95 -12.48
C GLN A 220 -2.16 16.21 -12.65
N LEU A 221 -2.70 17.26 -12.03
CA LEU A 221 -4.11 17.67 -12.16
C LEU A 221 -4.47 18.20 -13.56
N SER A 222 -3.48 18.68 -14.32
CA SER A 222 -3.69 19.11 -15.71
C SER A 222 -3.85 17.96 -16.71
N ARG A 223 -3.60 16.71 -16.27
CA ARG A 223 -3.61 15.52 -17.11
C ARG A 223 -4.91 14.74 -16.97
N GLU A 224 -5.57 14.45 -18.07
CA GLU A 224 -6.76 13.59 -18.07
C GLU A 224 -6.37 12.13 -17.76
N PRO A 225 -7.12 11.45 -16.86
CA PRO A 225 -6.93 10.02 -16.63
C PRO A 225 -7.18 9.20 -17.89
N ARG A 226 -6.32 8.23 -18.15
CA ARG A 226 -6.49 7.23 -19.21
C ARG A 226 -7.16 5.98 -18.64
N PRO A 227 -7.64 5.05 -19.49
CA PRO A 227 -8.24 3.79 -19.05
C PRO A 227 -7.32 3.05 -18.05
N LEU A 228 -7.93 2.37 -17.08
CA LEU A 228 -7.18 1.56 -16.13
C LEU A 228 -6.57 0.34 -16.82
N PRO A 229 -5.35 -0.05 -16.45
CA PRO A 229 -4.76 -1.31 -16.87
C PRO A 229 -5.46 -2.50 -16.21
N ARG A 230 -5.11 -3.69 -16.69
CA ARG A 230 -5.51 -4.95 -16.05
C ARG A 230 -4.29 -5.62 -15.43
N MET A 231 -4.45 -6.14 -14.22
CA MET A 231 -3.48 -7.01 -13.58
C MET A 231 -3.94 -8.46 -13.70
N ILE A 232 -3.09 -9.30 -14.27
CA ILE A 232 -3.32 -10.73 -14.39
C ILE A 232 -2.36 -11.44 -13.44
N LEU A 233 -2.90 -12.26 -12.56
CA LEU A 233 -2.15 -13.12 -11.65
C LEU A 233 -2.02 -14.52 -12.25
N ASN A 234 -0.90 -15.19 -12.02
CA ASN A 234 -0.73 -16.59 -12.39
C ASN A 234 -1.76 -17.45 -11.62
N PRO A 235 -2.73 -18.09 -12.32
CA PRO A 235 -3.81 -18.82 -11.68
C PRO A 235 -3.36 -20.10 -10.96
N GLU A 236 -2.14 -20.58 -11.23
CA GLU A 236 -1.57 -21.78 -10.60
C GLU A 236 -1.10 -21.52 -9.17
N VAL A 237 -0.89 -20.26 -8.77
CA VAL A 237 -0.49 -19.92 -7.41
C VAL A 237 -1.68 -20.05 -6.47
N LYS A 238 -1.58 -20.96 -5.48
CA LYS A 238 -2.65 -21.30 -4.53
C LYS A 238 -2.34 -20.91 -3.08
N ASN A 239 -1.09 -20.52 -2.82
CA ASN A 239 -0.66 -20.03 -1.50
C ASN A 239 -0.15 -18.59 -1.63
N ILE A 240 -0.59 -17.71 -0.72
CA ILE A 240 -0.24 -16.29 -0.75
C ILE A 240 1.26 -16.03 -0.66
N PHE A 241 2.02 -16.94 -0.06
CA PHE A 241 3.47 -16.83 0.13
C PHE A 241 4.29 -17.37 -1.03
N ASP A 242 3.66 -18.04 -2.02
CA ASP A 242 4.34 -18.64 -3.15
C ASP A 242 4.44 -17.71 -4.36
N PHE A 243 3.75 -16.57 -4.33
CA PHE A 243 3.84 -15.58 -5.41
C PHE A 243 5.27 -15.07 -5.61
N LYS A 244 5.65 -14.96 -6.88
CA LYS A 244 6.92 -14.40 -7.34
C LYS A 244 6.64 -13.24 -8.30
N TYR A 245 7.65 -12.44 -8.59
CA TYR A 245 7.50 -11.29 -9.49
C TYR A 245 6.92 -11.67 -10.86
N GLU A 246 7.32 -12.85 -11.39
CA GLU A 246 6.90 -13.37 -12.69
C GLU A 246 5.43 -13.79 -12.75
N ASP A 247 4.76 -13.90 -11.60
CA ASP A 247 3.34 -14.27 -11.51
C ASP A 247 2.40 -13.09 -11.76
N PHE A 248 2.94 -11.89 -11.97
CA PHE A 248 2.18 -10.66 -12.19
C PHE A 248 2.39 -10.14 -13.61
N THR A 249 1.30 -10.03 -14.39
CA THR A 249 1.32 -9.47 -15.73
C THR A 249 0.42 -8.24 -15.81
N LEU A 250 1.02 -7.07 -16.06
CA LEU A 250 0.29 -5.83 -16.30
C LEU A 250 -0.01 -5.69 -17.78
N VAL A 251 -1.29 -5.50 -18.13
CA VAL A 251 -1.76 -5.37 -19.51
C VAL A 251 -2.44 -4.02 -19.70
N ASP A 252 -2.24 -3.41 -20.85
CA ASP A 252 -2.89 -2.16 -21.28
C ASP A 252 -2.54 -0.94 -20.38
N TYR A 253 -1.33 -0.89 -19.82
CA TYR A 253 -0.88 0.27 -19.04
C TYR A 253 -0.29 1.36 -19.95
N ASP A 254 -1.07 2.40 -20.20
CA ASP A 254 -0.70 3.58 -21.01
C ASP A 254 -0.77 4.86 -20.14
N PRO A 255 0.20 5.10 -19.24
CA PRO A 255 0.22 6.29 -18.41
C PRO A 255 0.83 7.51 -19.13
N TRP A 256 0.50 8.68 -18.61
CA TRP A 256 1.32 9.87 -18.87
C TRP A 256 2.75 9.68 -18.34
N PRO A 257 3.75 10.43 -18.86
CA PRO A 257 5.12 10.34 -18.36
C PRO A 257 5.23 10.52 -16.83
N ALA A 258 6.27 9.94 -16.24
CA ALA A 258 6.54 10.10 -14.82
C ALA A 258 6.77 11.58 -14.46
N ILE A 259 6.32 11.98 -13.28
CA ILE A 259 6.63 13.26 -12.67
C ILE A 259 7.55 12.98 -11.49
N LYS A 260 8.74 13.57 -11.49
CA LYS A 260 9.73 13.37 -10.43
C LYS A 260 9.39 14.24 -9.21
N GLY A 261 9.59 13.70 -8.02
CA GLY A 261 9.52 14.41 -6.75
C GLY A 261 10.66 14.02 -5.84
N VAL A 262 11.03 14.90 -4.93
CA VAL A 262 12.06 14.66 -3.90
C VAL A 262 11.38 14.11 -2.66
N VAL A 263 11.94 13.03 -2.11
CA VAL A 263 11.43 12.45 -0.84
C VAL A 263 11.74 13.41 0.31
N SER A 264 10.73 13.66 1.15
CA SER A 264 10.90 14.42 2.39
C SER A 264 11.18 13.42 3.54
N VAL A 265 12.37 13.47 4.14
CA VAL A 265 12.87 12.55 5.17
C VAL A 265 13.22 13.26 6.48
#